data_2f3e562dba434809e9360645aa653723
#
_entry.id   2f3e562dba434809e9360645aa653723
#
_cell.length_a   1.000
_cell.length_b   1.000
_cell.length_c   1.000
_cell.angle_alpha   90.00
_cell.angle_beta   90.00
_cell.angle_gamma   90.00
#
_symmetry.space_group_name_H-M   'P 1'
#
loop_
_entity.id
_entity.type
_entity.pdbx_description
1 polymer ?
#
loop_
_entity_poly.entity_id
_entity_poly.type
_entity_poly.pdbx_seq_one_letter_code
_entity_poly.pdbx_strand_id
1 'polypeptide(L)'
;MKKYLLVLVGLCCVLSYALAERPDYPELKKSDANIIGHVLDKKTKEHLPYITIALKGTTIGTVTDATGHYFLKNLPEGNFILEVSSVGYKTVTRNVTLKKGKTLEEDFEIEEDAIALDGVVVSANRSETTRRMAPTLVNVVDLKLFETTNSSTLSQGLNFQPGVRVETNCQNCGFQQVRINGLDGPYTQILIDSRPVFSALSGVYGLEQIPASMIERVEVMRGGGSALFGSSAIAGTINIITKEPLRNSGQLSHTITSLGGSSSFDNNTSLNASLVTDDHRAGLYIFGQNRYRSGYDYDGDGFTELPKLKNQTVGFRSYLKTSTYSKLTFEYHHMQEFRRGGDMLDRP
;
A
#
# COMPACT_ATOMS: atom_id res chain seq x y z
N MET A 1 -22.64 18.61 15.43
CA MET A 1 -21.17 18.71 15.30
C MET A 1 -20.41 18.59 16.63
N LYS A 2 -20.74 19.31 17.72
CA LYS A 2 -20.02 19.18 19.02
C LYS A 2 -20.06 17.78 19.66
N LYS A 3 -21.13 17.02 19.52
CA LYS A 3 -21.25 15.64 20.09
C LYS A 3 -20.34 14.62 19.41
N TYR A 4 -20.11 14.73 18.10
CA TYR A 4 -19.20 13.83 17.36
C TYR A 4 -17.73 14.17 17.59
N LEU A 5 -17.40 15.43 17.86
CA LEU A 5 -16.05 15.85 18.21
C LEU A 5 -15.61 15.24 19.56
N LEU A 6 -16.52 15.19 20.55
CA LEU A 6 -16.24 14.56 21.86
C LEU A 6 -16.04 13.05 21.77
N VAL A 7 -16.78 12.36 20.89
CA VAL A 7 -16.59 10.91 20.64
C VAL A 7 -15.24 10.67 19.95
N LEU A 8 -14.86 11.52 19.00
CA LEU A 8 -13.57 11.40 18.29
C LEU A 8 -12.39 11.65 19.24
N VAL A 9 -12.48 12.67 20.11
CA VAL A 9 -11.46 12.97 21.14
C VAL A 9 -11.40 11.86 22.18
N GLY A 10 -12.52 11.29 22.60
CA GLY A 10 -12.57 10.14 23.50
C GLY A 10 -11.94 8.89 22.88
N LEU A 11 -12.19 8.64 21.59
CA LEU A 11 -11.59 7.54 20.86
C LEU A 11 -10.07 7.73 20.69
N CYS A 12 -9.60 8.96 20.42
CA CYS A 12 -8.17 9.28 20.38
C CYS A 12 -7.48 9.11 21.75
N CYS A 13 -8.14 9.46 22.84
CA CYS A 13 -7.58 9.25 24.20
C CYS A 13 -7.49 7.76 24.56
N VAL A 14 -8.47 6.95 24.20
CA VAL A 14 -8.43 5.49 24.41
C VAL A 14 -7.37 4.84 23.53
N LEU A 15 -7.21 5.27 22.26
CA LEU A 15 -6.12 4.82 21.41
C LEU A 15 -4.73 5.23 21.96
N SER A 16 -4.60 6.42 22.56
CA SER A 16 -3.34 6.88 23.12
C SER A 16 -2.89 6.01 24.32
N TYR A 17 -3.83 5.51 25.10
CA TYR A 17 -3.53 4.59 26.20
C TYR A 17 -3.16 3.19 25.71
N ALA A 18 -3.80 2.70 24.64
CA ALA A 18 -3.49 1.40 24.04
C ALA A 18 -2.15 1.38 23.26
N LEU A 19 -1.66 2.53 22.83
CA LEU A 19 -0.38 2.68 22.12
C LEU A 19 0.81 2.93 23.05
N ALA A 20 0.59 3.05 24.38
CA ALA A 20 1.62 3.42 25.34
C ALA A 20 2.35 2.23 25.97
N GLU A 21 1.88 1.01 25.81
CA GLU A 21 2.68 -0.16 26.16
C GLU A 21 3.72 -0.41 25.04
N ARG A 22 4.89 0.20 25.18
CA ARG A 22 6.07 -0.30 24.48
C ARG A 22 6.26 -1.75 24.92
N PRO A 23 6.45 -2.70 24.00
CA PRO A 23 6.88 -4.02 24.41
C PRO A 23 8.13 -3.83 25.28
N ASP A 24 8.08 -4.33 26.51
CA ASP A 24 9.20 -4.32 27.45
C ASP A 24 10.24 -5.29 26.86
N TYR A 25 11.04 -4.77 25.92
CA TYR A 25 12.25 -5.47 25.53
C TYR A 25 13.17 -5.44 26.76
N PRO A 26 13.55 -6.60 27.31
CA PRO A 26 14.46 -6.62 28.46
C PRO A 26 15.66 -5.74 28.10
N GLU A 27 16.00 -4.77 28.94
CA GLU A 27 17.21 -3.97 28.77
C GLU A 27 18.41 -4.92 28.73
N LEU A 28 18.81 -5.27 27.53
CA LEU A 28 19.94 -6.13 27.28
C LEU A 28 21.18 -5.35 27.67
N LYS A 29 21.86 -5.79 28.75
CA LYS A 29 23.10 -5.17 29.22
C LYS A 29 24.12 -5.24 28.11
N LYS A 30 24.48 -4.09 27.55
CA LYS A 30 25.53 -3.98 26.53
C LYS A 30 26.83 -4.56 27.06
N SER A 31 27.52 -5.32 26.23
CA SER A 31 28.86 -5.85 26.49
C SER A 31 29.79 -5.43 25.35
N ASP A 32 31.08 -5.75 25.46
CA ASP A 32 32.04 -5.50 24.38
C ASP A 32 32.05 -6.62 23.33
N ALA A 33 30.95 -7.40 23.22
CA ALA A 33 30.79 -8.39 22.17
C ALA A 33 30.47 -7.72 20.85
N ASN A 34 31.05 -8.21 19.75
CA ASN A 34 30.84 -7.65 18.43
C ASN A 34 30.61 -8.77 17.42
N ILE A 35 29.94 -8.44 16.31
CA ILE A 35 29.85 -9.29 15.13
C ILE A 35 30.32 -8.50 13.93
N ILE A 36 31.14 -9.12 13.10
CA ILE A 36 31.57 -8.60 11.80
C ILE A 36 31.31 -9.68 10.73
N GLY A 37 31.22 -9.26 9.48
CA GLY A 37 31.13 -10.19 8.36
C GLY A 37 30.69 -9.47 7.10
N HIS A 38 30.41 -10.26 6.08
CA HIS A 38 29.93 -9.78 4.81
C HIS A 38 28.75 -10.62 4.32
N VAL A 39 27.99 -10.06 3.39
CA VAL A 39 26.85 -10.72 2.77
C VAL A 39 27.11 -10.86 1.28
N LEU A 40 27.03 -12.07 0.75
CA LEU A 40 27.25 -12.41 -0.64
C LEU A 40 25.96 -12.91 -1.29
N ASP A 41 25.83 -12.67 -2.58
CA ASP A 41 24.90 -13.42 -3.42
C ASP A 41 25.38 -14.86 -3.58
N LYS A 42 24.49 -15.83 -3.34
CA LYS A 42 24.83 -17.25 -3.37
C LYS A 42 25.27 -17.74 -4.75
N LYS A 43 24.74 -17.15 -5.83
CA LYS A 43 25.02 -17.54 -7.22
C LYS A 43 26.21 -16.82 -7.80
N THR A 44 26.20 -15.49 -7.71
CA THR A 44 27.22 -14.63 -8.33
C THR A 44 28.47 -14.48 -7.47
N LYS A 45 28.35 -14.75 -6.15
CA LYS A 45 29.41 -14.52 -5.15
C LYS A 45 29.82 -13.04 -5.03
N GLU A 46 29.01 -12.14 -5.55
CA GLU A 46 29.21 -10.72 -5.40
C GLU A 46 28.77 -10.23 -4.03
N HIS A 47 29.45 -9.26 -3.50
CA HIS A 47 29.09 -8.60 -2.24
C HIS A 47 27.81 -7.81 -2.38
N LEU A 48 26.89 -7.96 -1.44
CA LEU A 48 25.59 -7.32 -1.47
C LEU A 48 25.53 -6.12 -0.51
N PRO A 49 25.41 -4.88 -1.02
CA PRO A 49 25.26 -3.69 -0.21
C PRO A 49 23.83 -3.54 0.32
N TYR A 50 23.69 -2.81 1.42
CA TYR A 50 22.41 -2.38 2.01
C TYR A 50 21.47 -3.52 2.44
N ILE A 51 22.03 -4.68 2.79
CA ILE A 51 21.30 -5.82 3.35
C ILE A 51 21.11 -5.59 4.86
N THR A 52 19.92 -5.82 5.38
CA THR A 52 19.62 -5.67 6.81
C THR A 52 20.08 -6.89 7.60
N ILE A 53 20.83 -6.65 8.68
CA ILE A 53 21.27 -7.64 9.65
C ILE A 53 20.75 -7.23 11.02
N ALA A 54 19.99 -8.11 11.70
CA ALA A 54 19.39 -7.80 12.99
C ALA A 54 19.45 -9.01 13.96
N LEU A 55 19.56 -8.73 15.25
CA LEU A 55 19.31 -9.72 16.29
C LEU A 55 17.80 -9.88 16.47
N LYS A 56 17.26 -11.03 16.07
CA LYS A 56 15.83 -11.32 16.07
C LYS A 56 15.20 -11.10 17.44
N GLY A 57 14.05 -10.39 17.45
CA GLY A 57 13.34 -10.06 18.70
C GLY A 57 13.98 -8.92 19.52
N THR A 58 14.90 -8.15 18.92
CA THR A 58 15.51 -6.97 19.54
C THR A 58 15.45 -5.77 18.59
N THR A 59 15.80 -4.59 19.08
CA THR A 59 15.98 -3.38 18.26
C THR A 59 17.42 -3.20 17.72
N ILE A 60 18.26 -4.22 17.90
CA ILE A 60 19.68 -4.17 17.55
C ILE A 60 19.85 -4.69 16.12
N GLY A 61 20.33 -3.83 15.23
CA GLY A 61 20.56 -4.18 13.84
C GLY A 61 21.46 -3.16 13.14
N THR A 62 21.90 -3.52 11.96
CA THR A 62 22.70 -2.69 11.04
C THR A 62 22.36 -3.06 9.60
N VAL A 63 22.98 -2.38 8.64
CA VAL A 63 22.95 -2.72 7.22
C VAL A 63 24.35 -2.90 6.70
N THR A 64 24.54 -3.71 5.64
CA THR A 64 25.83 -3.79 4.95
C THR A 64 26.16 -2.44 4.31
N ASP A 65 27.42 -2.09 4.29
CA ASP A 65 27.95 -0.90 3.60
C ASP A 65 27.95 -1.09 2.06
N ALA A 66 28.49 -0.10 1.33
CA ALA A 66 28.58 -0.15 -0.12
C ALA A 66 29.45 -1.30 -0.66
N THR A 67 30.28 -1.89 0.19
CA THR A 67 31.16 -3.03 -0.12
C THR A 67 30.64 -4.36 0.38
N GLY A 68 29.38 -4.37 0.92
CA GLY A 68 28.71 -5.57 1.41
C GLY A 68 29.17 -6.07 2.78
N HIS A 69 29.96 -5.27 3.52
CA HIS A 69 30.41 -5.63 4.86
C HIS A 69 29.52 -5.02 5.93
N TYR A 70 29.43 -5.66 7.10
CA TYR A 70 28.65 -5.18 8.23
C TYR A 70 29.39 -5.29 9.56
N PHE A 71 28.98 -4.45 10.50
CA PHE A 71 29.55 -4.43 11.84
C PHE A 71 28.48 -4.11 12.88
N LEU A 72 28.27 -5.00 13.84
CA LEU A 72 27.44 -4.83 15.04
C LEU A 72 28.33 -4.74 16.27
N LYS A 73 28.22 -3.64 17.03
CA LYS A 73 29.08 -3.32 18.18
C LYS A 73 28.33 -3.37 19.50
N ASN A 74 29.07 -3.65 20.57
CA ASN A 74 28.58 -3.54 21.96
C ASN A 74 27.30 -4.35 22.19
N LEU A 75 27.31 -5.57 21.68
CA LEU A 75 26.17 -6.48 21.76
C LEU A 75 26.06 -7.09 23.16
N PRO A 76 24.87 -7.48 23.61
CA PRO A 76 24.67 -8.21 24.83
C PRO A 76 25.30 -9.61 24.74
N GLU A 77 25.78 -10.13 25.85
CA GLU A 77 26.25 -11.51 25.98
C GLU A 77 25.06 -12.48 26.00
N GLY A 78 25.18 -13.62 25.34
CA GLY A 78 24.15 -14.64 25.31
C GLY A 78 23.98 -15.34 23.94
N ASN A 79 22.91 -16.13 23.83
CA ASN A 79 22.52 -16.80 22.59
C ASN A 79 21.44 -16.01 21.89
N PHE A 80 21.68 -15.70 20.61
CA PHE A 80 20.77 -14.90 19.78
C PHE A 80 20.60 -15.57 18.43
N ILE A 81 19.54 -15.18 17.75
CA ILE A 81 19.33 -15.50 16.32
C ILE A 81 19.69 -14.25 15.54
N LEU A 82 20.71 -14.36 14.70
CA LEU A 82 21.07 -13.33 13.74
C LEU A 82 20.24 -13.55 12.47
N GLU A 83 19.49 -12.54 12.05
CA GLU A 83 18.60 -12.57 10.88
C GLU A 83 19.13 -11.63 9.82
N VAL A 84 19.27 -12.12 8.60
CA VAL A 84 19.68 -11.38 7.42
C VAL A 84 18.52 -11.34 6.45
N SER A 85 18.08 -10.15 6.08
CA SER A 85 16.91 -9.94 5.22
C SER A 85 17.09 -8.77 4.27
N SER A 86 16.54 -8.91 3.07
CA SER A 86 16.44 -7.84 2.09
C SER A 86 15.30 -8.12 1.12
N VAL A 87 14.78 -7.06 0.49
CA VAL A 87 13.78 -7.20 -0.57
C VAL A 87 14.40 -7.95 -1.75
N GLY A 88 13.73 -8.99 -2.22
CA GLY A 88 14.20 -9.82 -3.34
C GLY A 88 15.14 -10.95 -2.97
N TYR A 89 15.41 -11.16 -1.67
CA TYR A 89 16.24 -12.27 -1.18
C TYR A 89 15.52 -13.09 -0.11
N LYS A 90 15.79 -14.38 -0.04
CA LYS A 90 15.30 -15.25 1.03
C LYS A 90 15.95 -14.87 2.35
N THR A 91 15.13 -14.66 3.37
CA THR A 91 15.61 -14.39 4.73
C THR A 91 16.40 -15.58 5.25
N VAL A 92 17.60 -15.34 5.75
CA VAL A 92 18.48 -16.34 6.35
C VAL A 92 18.63 -16.04 7.84
N THR A 93 18.55 -17.08 8.66
CA THR A 93 18.76 -16.97 10.12
C THR A 93 19.85 -17.90 10.57
N ARG A 94 20.67 -17.46 11.56
CA ARG A 94 21.72 -18.25 12.17
C ARG A 94 21.77 -18.05 13.68
N ASN A 95 21.92 -19.14 14.44
CA ASN A 95 22.13 -19.06 15.88
C ASN A 95 23.57 -18.64 16.17
N VAL A 96 23.75 -17.61 16.97
CA VAL A 96 25.04 -17.06 17.37
C VAL A 96 25.16 -17.01 18.89
N THR A 97 26.34 -17.32 19.41
CA THR A 97 26.65 -17.20 20.85
C THR A 97 27.64 -16.06 21.04
N LEU A 98 27.17 -14.97 21.65
CA LEU A 98 27.96 -13.78 21.91
C LEU A 98 28.64 -13.87 23.28
N LYS A 99 29.95 -13.62 23.33
CA LYS A 99 30.76 -13.61 24.54
C LYS A 99 31.40 -12.25 24.71
N LYS A 100 31.41 -11.77 25.98
CA LYS A 100 32.02 -10.49 26.33
C LYS A 100 33.47 -10.39 25.84
N GLY A 101 33.82 -9.25 25.22
CA GLY A 101 35.15 -8.95 24.73
C GLY A 101 35.59 -9.79 23.50
N LYS A 102 34.66 -10.50 22.85
CA LYS A 102 34.94 -11.26 21.63
C LYS A 102 34.26 -10.67 20.43
N THR A 103 34.94 -10.68 19.30
CA THR A 103 34.36 -10.41 18.00
C THR A 103 34.13 -11.73 17.29
N LEU A 104 32.87 -11.96 16.88
CA LEU A 104 32.45 -13.10 16.08
C LEU A 104 32.46 -12.69 14.62
N GLU A 105 33.03 -13.50 13.76
CA GLU A 105 32.95 -13.33 12.32
C GLU A 105 31.88 -14.27 11.75
N GLU A 106 30.88 -13.70 11.08
CA GLU A 106 29.76 -14.44 10.51
C GLU A 106 29.45 -13.91 9.11
N ASP A 107 29.68 -14.74 8.12
CA ASP A 107 29.41 -14.45 6.72
C ASP A 107 28.11 -15.13 6.27
N PHE A 108 27.39 -14.44 5.40
CA PHE A 108 26.13 -14.95 4.87
C PHE A 108 26.15 -15.02 3.36
N GLU A 109 25.63 -16.12 2.85
CA GLU A 109 25.25 -16.26 1.45
C GLU A 109 23.73 -16.28 1.37
N ILE A 110 23.15 -15.27 0.71
CA ILE A 110 21.71 -15.19 0.52
C ILE A 110 21.36 -15.46 -0.94
N GLU A 111 20.22 -16.10 -1.13
CA GLU A 111 19.71 -16.49 -2.44
C GLU A 111 18.58 -15.55 -2.85
N GLU A 112 18.61 -15.11 -4.11
CA GLU A 112 17.47 -14.37 -4.65
C GLU A 112 16.18 -15.16 -4.47
N ASP A 113 15.18 -14.48 -3.91
CA ASP A 113 13.83 -15.03 -3.84
C ASP A 113 13.08 -14.71 -5.14
N ALA A 114 13.25 -15.57 -6.13
CA ALA A 114 12.58 -15.43 -7.42
C ALA A 114 11.04 -15.40 -7.27
N ILE A 115 10.49 -15.98 -6.20
CA ILE A 115 9.05 -15.97 -5.90
C ILE A 115 8.63 -14.57 -5.44
N ALA A 116 9.47 -13.91 -4.61
CA ALA A 116 9.20 -12.53 -4.18
C ALA A 116 9.32 -11.52 -5.34
N LEU A 117 10.22 -11.77 -6.31
CA LEU A 117 10.36 -10.95 -7.52
C LEU A 117 9.24 -11.19 -8.54
N ASP A 118 8.71 -12.43 -8.62
CA ASP A 118 7.64 -12.77 -9.56
C ASP A 118 6.25 -12.25 -9.11
N GLY A 119 6.11 -11.84 -7.85
CA GLY A 119 4.86 -11.35 -7.29
C GLY A 119 3.72 -12.36 -7.34
N VAL A 120 2.82 -12.31 -6.38
CA VAL A 120 1.58 -13.09 -6.38
C VAL A 120 0.47 -12.25 -6.99
N VAL A 121 -0.29 -12.82 -7.92
CA VAL A 121 -1.46 -12.19 -8.55
C VAL A 121 -2.71 -13.04 -8.31
N VAL A 122 -3.85 -12.39 -8.18
CA VAL A 122 -5.15 -13.03 -7.91
C VAL A 122 -6.08 -12.93 -9.12
N SER A 123 -5.90 -11.90 -9.95
CA SER A 123 -6.82 -11.58 -11.06
C SER A 123 -6.87 -12.63 -12.16
N ALA A 124 -5.82 -13.43 -12.33
CA ALA A 124 -5.73 -14.38 -13.43
C ALA A 124 -6.72 -15.54 -13.34
N ASN A 125 -7.05 -16.00 -12.12
CA ASN A 125 -7.90 -17.18 -11.90
C ASN A 125 -8.73 -17.09 -10.59
N ARG A 126 -8.85 -15.89 -9.99
CA ARG A 126 -9.51 -15.62 -8.70
C ARG A 126 -8.90 -16.34 -7.50
N SER A 127 -7.67 -16.84 -7.64
CA SER A 127 -6.88 -17.46 -6.58
C SER A 127 -5.45 -16.96 -6.65
N GLU A 128 -4.74 -17.01 -5.52
CA GLU A 128 -3.35 -16.62 -5.47
C GLU A 128 -2.50 -17.54 -6.36
N THR A 129 -1.79 -16.94 -7.31
CA THR A 129 -0.86 -17.64 -8.19
C THR A 129 0.37 -16.76 -8.44
N THR A 130 1.49 -17.36 -8.76
CA THR A 130 2.65 -16.57 -9.17
C THR A 130 2.38 -15.93 -10.53
N ARG A 131 2.79 -14.69 -10.74
CA ARG A 131 2.59 -13.95 -11.99
C ARG A 131 3.09 -14.73 -13.22
N ARG A 132 4.17 -15.48 -13.07
CA ARG A 132 4.75 -16.31 -14.15
C ARG A 132 3.86 -17.49 -14.53
N MET A 133 3.11 -18.06 -13.58
CA MET A 133 2.20 -19.17 -13.80
C MET A 133 0.77 -18.75 -14.12
N ALA A 134 0.51 -17.44 -14.13
CA ALA A 134 -0.80 -16.90 -14.43
C ALA A 134 -1.20 -17.22 -15.88
N PRO A 135 -2.41 -17.73 -16.15
CA PRO A 135 -2.85 -18.09 -17.49
C PRO A 135 -3.04 -16.89 -18.42
N THR A 136 -3.09 -15.68 -17.86
CA THR A 136 -3.22 -14.42 -18.58
C THR A 136 -2.17 -13.43 -18.12
N LEU A 137 -1.78 -12.49 -18.98
CA LEU A 137 -0.82 -11.45 -18.66
C LEU A 137 -1.43 -10.47 -17.65
N VAL A 138 -0.90 -10.45 -16.44
CA VAL A 138 -1.27 -9.51 -15.37
C VAL A 138 -0.11 -8.56 -15.12
N ASN A 139 -0.36 -7.27 -15.29
CA ASN A 139 0.56 -6.22 -14.86
C ASN A 139 0.21 -5.78 -13.45
N VAL A 140 1.24 -5.62 -12.62
CA VAL A 140 1.09 -5.17 -11.24
C VAL A 140 1.60 -3.74 -11.13
N VAL A 141 0.76 -2.86 -10.61
CA VAL A 141 1.12 -1.50 -10.20
C VAL A 141 1.23 -1.54 -8.68
N ASP A 142 2.43 -1.40 -8.17
CA ASP A 142 2.71 -1.47 -6.73
C ASP A 142 2.49 -0.11 -6.03
N LEU A 143 2.46 -0.15 -4.70
CA LEU A 143 2.29 1.06 -3.89
C LEU A 143 3.43 2.07 -4.11
N LYS A 144 4.66 1.59 -4.39
CA LYS A 144 5.82 2.44 -4.60
C LYS A 144 5.62 3.40 -5.80
N LEU A 145 4.91 2.95 -6.83
CA LEU A 145 4.56 3.83 -7.96
C LEU A 145 3.67 5.00 -7.48
N PHE A 146 2.64 4.72 -6.67
CA PHE A 146 1.76 5.76 -6.13
C PHE A 146 2.53 6.76 -5.25
N GLU A 147 3.46 6.28 -4.44
CA GLU A 147 4.30 7.12 -3.57
C GLU A 147 5.28 7.98 -4.39
N THR A 148 5.98 7.38 -5.36
CA THR A 148 6.98 8.11 -6.17
C THR A 148 6.35 9.12 -7.12
N THR A 149 5.13 8.87 -7.59
CA THR A 149 4.37 9.80 -8.43
C THR A 149 3.48 10.76 -7.65
N ASN A 150 3.49 10.67 -6.31
CA ASN A 150 2.60 11.41 -5.41
C ASN A 150 1.12 11.28 -5.80
N SER A 151 0.72 10.09 -6.28
CA SER A 151 -0.64 9.79 -6.69
C SER A 151 -1.51 9.52 -5.47
N SER A 152 -2.49 10.37 -5.21
CA SER A 152 -3.38 10.26 -4.05
C SER A 152 -4.63 9.40 -4.29
N THR A 153 -4.91 9.08 -5.56
CA THR A 153 -6.08 8.30 -5.98
C THR A 153 -5.69 7.21 -6.99
N LEU A 154 -6.55 6.21 -7.12
CA LEU A 154 -6.38 5.14 -8.12
C LEU A 154 -6.21 5.71 -9.53
N SER A 155 -7.05 6.67 -9.92
CA SER A 155 -7.04 7.25 -11.27
C SER A 155 -5.70 7.87 -11.65
N GLN A 156 -5.06 8.56 -10.71
CA GLN A 156 -3.75 9.17 -10.92
C GLN A 156 -2.66 8.10 -11.15
N GLY A 157 -2.61 7.07 -10.32
CA GLY A 157 -1.63 6.00 -10.45
C GLY A 157 -1.78 5.17 -11.73
N LEU A 158 -3.02 4.95 -12.20
CA LEU A 158 -3.28 4.20 -13.42
C LEU A 158 -2.73 4.87 -14.69
N ASN A 159 -2.58 6.20 -14.70
CA ASN A 159 -2.00 6.91 -15.85
C ASN A 159 -0.54 6.53 -16.15
N PHE A 160 0.17 5.97 -15.17
CA PHE A 160 1.54 5.50 -15.34
C PHE A 160 1.63 4.03 -15.82
N GLN A 161 0.48 3.37 -15.99
CA GLN A 161 0.46 1.98 -16.46
C GLN A 161 0.39 1.93 -17.99
N PRO A 162 1.39 1.37 -18.70
CA PRO A 162 1.36 1.24 -20.15
C PRO A 162 0.12 0.50 -20.66
N GLY A 163 -0.53 1.04 -21.69
CA GLY A 163 -1.76 0.47 -22.28
C GLY A 163 -3.03 0.73 -21.49
N VAL A 164 -2.95 1.51 -20.43
CA VAL A 164 -4.08 2.04 -19.67
C VAL A 164 -4.09 3.55 -19.81
N ARG A 165 -5.26 4.13 -20.04
CA ARG A 165 -5.45 5.58 -20.11
C ARG A 165 -6.68 5.97 -19.32
N VAL A 166 -6.52 6.91 -18.41
CA VAL A 166 -7.63 7.55 -17.71
C VAL A 166 -7.97 8.83 -18.44
N GLU A 167 -9.19 8.93 -18.92
CA GLU A 167 -9.70 10.10 -19.64
C GLU A 167 -10.81 10.77 -18.85
N THR A 168 -10.84 12.09 -18.87
CA THR A 168 -11.97 12.89 -18.39
C THR A 168 -12.82 13.30 -19.59
N ASN A 169 -14.02 12.74 -19.70
CA ASN A 169 -14.87 12.90 -20.89
C ASN A 169 -15.90 14.04 -20.77
N CYS A 170 -16.02 14.64 -19.60
CA CYS A 170 -16.98 15.72 -19.38
C CYS A 170 -16.32 16.76 -18.47
N GLN A 171 -16.10 17.96 -18.97
CA GLN A 171 -15.52 19.05 -18.20
C GLN A 171 -16.42 19.43 -17.01
N ASN A 172 -17.73 19.57 -17.23
CA ASN A 172 -18.66 19.97 -16.16
C ASN A 172 -18.83 18.94 -15.05
N CYS A 173 -18.84 17.64 -15.37
CA CYS A 173 -19.03 16.59 -14.39
C CYS A 173 -17.73 15.92 -13.97
N GLY A 174 -16.61 16.15 -14.71
CA GLY A 174 -15.31 15.54 -14.41
C GLY A 174 -15.36 14.02 -14.49
N PHE A 175 -16.18 13.48 -15.38
CA PHE A 175 -16.36 12.06 -15.58
C PHE A 175 -15.08 11.40 -16.04
N GLN A 176 -14.58 10.46 -15.27
CA GLN A 176 -13.38 9.70 -15.60
C GLN A 176 -13.73 8.28 -16.03
N GLN A 177 -13.12 7.83 -17.11
CA GLN A 177 -13.18 6.44 -17.54
C GLN A 177 -11.78 5.90 -17.79
N VAL A 178 -11.63 4.60 -17.56
CA VAL A 178 -10.38 3.90 -17.86
C VAL A 178 -10.53 3.14 -19.18
N ARG A 179 -9.64 3.43 -20.12
CA ARG A 179 -9.49 2.69 -21.36
C ARG A 179 -8.34 1.71 -21.27
N ILE A 180 -8.56 0.48 -21.67
CA ILE A 180 -7.52 -0.53 -21.83
C ILE A 180 -7.37 -0.83 -23.33
N ASN A 181 -6.15 -0.67 -23.85
CA ASN A 181 -5.84 -0.91 -25.26
C ASN A 181 -6.76 -0.14 -26.25
N GLY A 182 -7.22 1.04 -25.84
CA GLY A 182 -8.09 1.90 -26.66
C GLY A 182 -9.58 1.56 -26.60
N LEU A 183 -9.99 0.49 -25.93
CA LEU A 183 -11.40 0.17 -25.73
C LEU A 183 -12.01 1.04 -24.62
N ASP A 184 -13.27 1.43 -24.81
CA ASP A 184 -13.99 2.35 -23.92
C ASP A 184 -14.20 1.80 -22.51
N GLY A 185 -14.37 2.71 -21.55
CA GLY A 185 -14.53 2.41 -20.11
C GLY A 185 -15.58 1.34 -19.78
N PRO A 186 -16.76 1.30 -20.40
CA PRO A 186 -17.76 0.26 -20.16
C PRO A 186 -17.28 -1.17 -20.40
N TYR A 187 -16.20 -1.35 -21.17
CA TYR A 187 -15.58 -2.66 -21.44
C TYR A 187 -14.45 -3.02 -20.44
N THR A 188 -14.19 -2.14 -19.50
CA THR A 188 -13.19 -2.35 -18.44
C THR A 188 -13.89 -2.62 -17.12
N GLN A 189 -13.69 -3.82 -16.57
CA GLN A 189 -14.26 -4.20 -15.25
C GLN A 189 -13.33 -3.77 -14.13
N ILE A 190 -13.86 -2.98 -13.18
CA ILE A 190 -13.14 -2.59 -11.96
C ILE A 190 -13.60 -3.49 -10.82
N LEU A 191 -12.60 -4.01 -10.08
CA LEU A 191 -12.79 -4.93 -8.97
C LEU A 191 -12.08 -4.39 -7.73
N ILE A 192 -12.64 -4.69 -6.56
CA ILE A 192 -11.97 -4.58 -5.26
C ILE A 192 -11.92 -5.99 -4.67
N ASP A 193 -10.72 -6.48 -4.39
CA ASP A 193 -10.47 -7.85 -3.90
C ASP A 193 -11.25 -8.91 -4.68
N SER A 194 -11.16 -8.83 -6.02
CA SER A 194 -11.83 -9.72 -6.99
C SER A 194 -13.37 -9.66 -7.01
N ARG A 195 -13.96 -8.65 -6.37
CA ARG A 195 -15.42 -8.40 -6.37
C ARG A 195 -15.72 -7.19 -7.24
N PRO A 196 -16.68 -7.26 -8.18
CA PRO A 196 -17.06 -6.12 -8.99
C PRO A 196 -17.52 -4.94 -8.14
N VAL A 197 -17.03 -3.75 -8.46
CA VAL A 197 -17.57 -2.51 -7.90
C VAL A 197 -18.91 -2.25 -8.55
N PHE A 198 -19.99 -2.32 -7.75
CA PHE A 198 -21.36 -2.31 -8.23
C PHE A 198 -21.84 -0.94 -8.66
N SER A 199 -22.51 -0.92 -9.77
CA SER A 199 -23.25 0.06 -10.53
C SER A 199 -22.44 0.72 -11.65
N ALA A 200 -23.14 0.94 -12.78
CA ALA A 200 -22.61 1.71 -13.92
C ALA A 200 -22.10 3.10 -13.49
N LEU A 201 -22.73 3.71 -12.47
CA LEU A 201 -22.33 5.00 -11.93
C LEU A 201 -21.03 4.95 -11.13
N SER A 202 -20.83 3.93 -10.29
CA SER A 202 -19.59 3.82 -9.49
C SER A 202 -18.37 3.41 -10.31
N GLY A 203 -18.56 2.70 -11.42
CA GLY A 203 -17.50 2.44 -12.41
C GLY A 203 -17.02 3.69 -13.11
N VAL A 204 -17.85 4.73 -13.10
CA VAL A 204 -17.64 6.00 -13.77
C VAL A 204 -17.07 7.06 -12.83
N TYR A 205 -17.69 7.25 -11.67
CA TYR A 205 -17.30 8.27 -10.71
C TYR A 205 -16.41 7.73 -9.58
N GLY A 206 -16.34 6.42 -9.40
CA GLY A 206 -15.67 5.77 -8.28
C GLY A 206 -14.15 5.80 -8.30
N LEU A 207 -13.51 6.08 -9.44
CA LEU A 207 -12.05 6.00 -9.56
C LEU A 207 -11.29 7.02 -8.71
N GLU A 208 -11.83 8.23 -8.57
CA GLU A 208 -11.24 9.25 -7.70
C GLU A 208 -11.59 9.07 -6.22
N GLN A 209 -12.58 8.22 -5.92
CA GLN A 209 -13.01 7.92 -4.56
C GLN A 209 -12.16 6.85 -3.89
N ILE A 210 -11.38 6.09 -4.67
CA ILE A 210 -10.53 5.02 -4.17
C ILE A 210 -9.19 5.63 -3.74
N PRO A 211 -8.94 5.80 -2.44
CA PRO A 211 -7.71 6.42 -1.94
C PRO A 211 -6.52 5.48 -2.13
N ALA A 212 -5.37 6.03 -2.54
CA ALA A 212 -4.14 5.27 -2.65
C ALA A 212 -3.75 4.60 -1.31
N SER A 213 -4.13 5.21 -0.18
CA SER A 213 -3.84 4.69 1.16
C SER A 213 -4.43 3.30 1.44
N MET A 214 -5.57 2.93 0.82
CA MET A 214 -6.16 1.60 0.99
C MET A 214 -5.56 0.54 0.07
N ILE A 215 -4.82 0.95 -0.96
CA ILE A 215 -4.30 0.07 -2.01
C ILE A 215 -3.00 -0.58 -1.55
N GLU A 216 -2.91 -1.89 -1.66
CA GLU A 216 -1.65 -2.64 -1.57
C GLU A 216 -0.97 -2.70 -2.94
N ARG A 217 -1.73 -3.11 -3.96
CA ARG A 217 -1.32 -3.13 -5.37
C ARG A 217 -2.55 -3.09 -6.27
N VAL A 218 -2.34 -2.76 -7.51
CA VAL A 218 -3.38 -2.85 -8.54
C VAL A 218 -2.94 -3.84 -9.60
N GLU A 219 -3.78 -4.82 -9.88
CA GLU A 219 -3.56 -5.84 -10.88
C GLU A 219 -4.36 -5.50 -12.14
N VAL A 220 -3.67 -5.26 -13.24
CA VAL A 220 -4.27 -4.95 -14.53
C VAL A 220 -4.13 -6.17 -15.45
N MET A 221 -5.24 -6.86 -15.68
CA MET A 221 -5.34 -7.95 -16.63
C MET A 221 -5.90 -7.41 -17.95
N ARG A 222 -5.18 -7.64 -19.04
CA ARG A 222 -5.59 -7.21 -20.38
C ARG A 222 -6.22 -8.35 -21.16
N GLY A 223 -7.28 -8.02 -21.92
CA GLY A 223 -8.01 -9.01 -22.71
C GLY A 223 -8.98 -9.84 -21.89
N GLY A 224 -9.56 -10.85 -22.50
CA GLY A 224 -10.74 -11.59 -22.07
C GLY A 224 -10.86 -12.06 -20.62
N GLY A 225 -11.28 -11.17 -19.75
CA GLY A 225 -11.65 -11.48 -18.35
C GLY A 225 -13.14 -11.84 -18.16
N SER A 226 -13.93 -11.75 -19.23
CA SER A 226 -15.40 -11.89 -19.15
C SER A 226 -15.88 -13.23 -18.61
N ALA A 227 -15.16 -14.31 -18.87
CA ALA A 227 -15.49 -15.63 -18.31
C ALA A 227 -15.39 -15.68 -16.78
N LEU A 228 -14.50 -14.89 -16.18
CA LEU A 228 -14.26 -14.85 -14.73
C LEU A 228 -15.01 -13.72 -14.03
N PHE A 229 -15.13 -12.56 -14.69
CA PHE A 229 -15.54 -11.30 -14.05
C PHE A 229 -16.77 -10.65 -14.67
N GLY A 230 -17.39 -11.29 -15.69
CA GLY A 230 -18.62 -10.82 -16.30
C GLY A 230 -18.43 -10.04 -17.60
N SER A 231 -19.56 -9.66 -18.21
CA SER A 231 -19.63 -9.09 -19.57
C SER A 231 -18.89 -7.76 -19.74
N SER A 232 -18.66 -7.01 -18.68
CA SER A 232 -17.93 -5.74 -18.73
C SER A 232 -16.40 -5.92 -18.84
N ALA A 233 -15.88 -7.15 -18.67
CA ALA A 233 -14.44 -7.43 -18.70
C ALA A 233 -13.94 -7.84 -20.10
N ILE A 234 -14.39 -7.14 -21.16
CA ILE A 234 -13.99 -7.42 -22.56
C ILE A 234 -12.60 -6.86 -22.85
N ALA A 235 -12.36 -5.60 -22.48
CA ALA A 235 -11.06 -4.96 -22.63
C ALA A 235 -10.04 -5.47 -21.59
N GLY A 236 -10.53 -5.82 -20.42
CA GLY A 236 -9.74 -6.33 -19.30
C GLY A 236 -10.37 -6.02 -17.95
N THR A 237 -9.60 -6.31 -16.90
CA THR A 237 -9.98 -6.01 -15.53
C THR A 237 -8.91 -5.21 -14.82
N ILE A 238 -9.34 -4.33 -13.92
CA ILE A 238 -8.50 -3.61 -12.98
C ILE A 238 -8.93 -4.07 -11.58
N ASN A 239 -8.11 -4.88 -10.94
CA ASN A 239 -8.40 -5.42 -9.62
C ASN A 239 -7.54 -4.72 -8.58
N ILE A 240 -8.20 -4.03 -7.66
CA ILE A 240 -7.58 -3.31 -6.57
C ILE A 240 -7.47 -4.29 -5.40
N ILE A 241 -6.25 -4.64 -5.03
CA ILE A 241 -5.98 -5.44 -3.86
C ILE A 241 -5.79 -4.49 -2.68
N THR A 242 -6.63 -4.64 -1.66
CA THR A 242 -6.60 -3.77 -0.48
C THR A 242 -5.56 -4.25 0.52
N LYS A 243 -4.99 -3.29 1.27
CA LYS A 243 -3.99 -3.58 2.30
C LYS A 243 -4.56 -4.53 3.36
N GLU A 244 -3.77 -5.54 3.70
CA GLU A 244 -4.02 -6.40 4.84
C GLU A 244 -3.19 -5.92 6.05
N PRO A 245 -3.75 -5.88 7.26
CA PRO A 245 -2.99 -5.53 8.44
C PRO A 245 -1.98 -6.64 8.76
N LEU A 246 -0.69 -6.36 8.59
CA LEU A 246 0.40 -7.30 8.86
C LEU A 246 1.23 -6.91 10.09
N ARG A 247 1.21 -5.64 10.46
CA ARG A 247 1.94 -5.06 11.60
C ARG A 247 1.21 -3.84 12.14
N ASN A 248 1.48 -3.49 13.38
CA ASN A 248 0.96 -2.25 13.96
C ASN A 248 1.61 -1.05 13.28
N SER A 249 0.79 -0.16 12.74
CA SER A 249 1.26 1.04 12.05
C SER A 249 0.18 2.12 12.01
N GLY A 250 0.59 3.36 11.84
CA GLY A 250 -0.31 4.48 11.60
C GLY A 250 0.36 5.50 10.70
N GLN A 251 -0.42 6.09 9.80
CA GLN A 251 0.04 7.11 8.88
C GLN A 251 -1.04 8.18 8.71
N LEU A 252 -0.64 9.43 8.85
CA LEU A 252 -1.43 10.60 8.50
C LEU A 252 -0.71 11.34 7.38
N SER A 253 -1.42 11.66 6.32
CA SER A 253 -0.87 12.37 5.16
C SER A 253 -1.79 13.51 4.77
N HIS A 254 -1.19 14.65 4.40
CA HIS A 254 -1.90 15.79 3.86
C HIS A 254 -1.16 16.32 2.63
N THR A 255 -1.85 16.37 1.51
CA THR A 255 -1.31 16.84 0.23
C THR A 255 -2.09 18.07 -0.22
N ILE A 256 -1.38 19.13 -0.54
CA ILE A 256 -1.92 20.36 -1.12
C ILE A 256 -1.34 20.48 -2.53
N THR A 257 -2.22 20.54 -3.53
CA THR A 257 -1.83 20.73 -4.92
C THR A 257 -2.40 22.05 -5.43
N SER A 258 -1.54 22.94 -5.92
CA SER A 258 -1.96 24.16 -6.64
C SER A 258 -2.33 23.80 -8.08
N LEU A 259 -3.48 24.26 -8.53
CA LEU A 259 -3.97 24.00 -9.87
C LEU A 259 -3.52 25.14 -10.80
N GLY A 260 -2.69 24.79 -11.80
CA GLY A 260 -2.20 25.73 -12.80
C GLY A 260 -1.47 26.96 -12.26
N GLY A 261 -0.95 26.92 -11.04
CA GLY A 261 -0.32 28.09 -10.39
C GLY A 261 -1.31 29.15 -9.92
N SER A 262 -2.61 28.86 -9.95
CA SER A 262 -3.68 29.76 -9.52
C SER A 262 -3.92 29.71 -8.00
N SER A 263 -4.92 30.46 -7.53
CA SER A 263 -5.44 30.38 -6.16
C SER A 263 -6.35 29.18 -5.91
N SER A 264 -6.57 28.33 -6.90
CA SER A 264 -7.35 27.11 -6.78
C SER A 264 -6.49 25.96 -6.27
N PHE A 265 -6.97 25.24 -5.26
CA PHE A 265 -6.24 24.16 -4.60
C PHE A 265 -7.04 22.87 -4.55
N ASP A 266 -6.31 21.75 -4.61
CA ASP A 266 -6.80 20.42 -4.28
C ASP A 266 -6.13 19.98 -2.97
N ASN A 267 -6.91 19.84 -1.92
CA ASN A 267 -6.46 19.45 -0.59
C ASN A 267 -6.93 18.02 -0.32
N ASN A 268 -6.01 17.14 0.00
CA ASN A 268 -6.29 15.75 0.30
C ASN A 268 -5.65 15.33 1.62
N THR A 269 -6.48 14.98 2.60
CA THR A 269 -6.04 14.44 3.88
C THR A 269 -6.41 12.97 3.94
N SER A 270 -5.45 12.10 4.22
CA SER A 270 -5.68 10.67 4.41
C SER A 270 -5.09 10.17 5.72
N LEU A 271 -5.81 9.26 6.34
CA LEU A 271 -5.41 8.56 7.55
C LEU A 271 -5.51 7.05 7.29
N ASN A 272 -4.52 6.30 7.73
CA ASN A 272 -4.65 4.86 7.85
C ASN A 272 -3.99 4.35 9.14
N ALA A 273 -4.54 3.26 9.69
CA ALA A 273 -4.01 2.61 10.88
C ALA A 273 -4.19 1.10 10.75
N SER A 274 -3.22 0.36 11.22
CA SER A 274 -3.20 -1.10 11.25
C SER A 274 -2.89 -1.58 12.65
N LEU A 275 -3.72 -2.48 13.16
CA LEU A 275 -3.58 -3.13 14.46
C LEU A 275 -3.59 -4.64 14.23
N VAL A 276 -2.62 -5.33 14.80
CA VAL A 276 -2.46 -6.79 14.63
C VAL A 276 -2.10 -7.39 15.99
N THR A 277 -2.74 -8.51 16.33
CA THR A 277 -2.37 -9.26 17.53
C THR A 277 -0.99 -9.92 17.38
N ASP A 278 -0.27 -10.10 18.48
CA ASP A 278 1.10 -10.65 18.49
C ASP A 278 1.20 -12.04 17.86
N ASP A 279 0.13 -12.84 17.98
CA ASP A 279 0.00 -14.16 17.35
C ASP A 279 -0.44 -14.12 15.88
N HIS A 280 -0.64 -12.93 15.31
CA HIS A 280 -1.15 -12.70 13.94
C HIS A 280 -2.45 -13.45 13.62
N ARG A 281 -3.27 -13.73 14.65
CA ARG A 281 -4.58 -14.38 14.47
C ARG A 281 -5.69 -13.41 14.15
N ALA A 282 -5.58 -12.16 14.60
CA ALA A 282 -6.53 -11.12 14.29
C ALA A 282 -5.83 -9.83 13.85
N GLY A 283 -6.47 -9.10 12.96
CA GLY A 283 -5.97 -7.82 12.51
C GLY A 283 -7.11 -6.90 12.07
N LEU A 284 -6.87 -5.60 12.22
CA LEU A 284 -7.80 -4.53 11.81
C LEU A 284 -7.01 -3.46 11.07
N TYR A 285 -7.43 -3.13 9.87
CA TYR A 285 -6.96 -2.01 9.08
C TYR A 285 -8.10 -1.00 8.94
N ILE A 286 -7.83 0.25 9.29
CA ILE A 286 -8.78 1.37 9.17
C ILE A 286 -8.16 2.38 8.23
N PHE A 287 -8.96 2.94 7.33
CA PHE A 287 -8.53 4.03 6.46
C PHE A 287 -9.62 5.09 6.33
N GLY A 288 -9.18 6.30 6.05
CA GLY A 288 -10.05 7.44 5.78
C GLY A 288 -9.39 8.44 4.85
N GLN A 289 -10.20 9.14 4.05
CA GLN A 289 -9.77 10.22 3.18
C GLN A 289 -10.81 11.33 3.21
N ASN A 290 -10.34 12.57 3.23
CA ASN A 290 -11.15 13.76 2.98
C ASN A 290 -10.43 14.62 1.95
N ARG A 291 -11.03 14.75 0.78
CA ARG A 291 -10.49 15.53 -0.33
C ARG A 291 -11.43 16.66 -0.69
N TYR A 292 -10.88 17.82 -0.84
CA TYR A 292 -11.58 19.01 -1.31
C TYR A 292 -10.78 19.68 -2.40
N ARG A 293 -11.35 19.82 -3.59
CA ARG A 293 -10.80 20.55 -4.71
C ARG A 293 -11.70 21.72 -5.05
N SER A 294 -11.13 22.92 -5.16
CA SER A 294 -11.81 24.08 -5.70
C SER A 294 -12.10 23.88 -7.19
N GLY A 295 -13.15 24.46 -7.71
CA GLY A 295 -13.34 24.56 -9.16
C GLY A 295 -12.18 25.33 -9.77
N TYR A 296 -11.73 24.92 -10.95
CA TYR A 296 -10.63 25.56 -11.66
C TYR A 296 -11.05 25.87 -13.10
N ASP A 297 -11.05 27.15 -13.40
CA ASP A 297 -11.28 27.74 -14.72
C ASP A 297 -9.90 28.19 -15.23
N TYR A 298 -9.42 27.58 -16.30
CA TYR A 298 -8.07 27.79 -16.84
C TYR A 298 -7.99 29.01 -17.75
N ASP A 299 -8.98 29.19 -18.61
CA ASP A 299 -8.99 30.22 -19.64
C ASP A 299 -9.79 31.48 -19.26
N GLY A 300 -10.48 31.46 -18.13
CA GLY A 300 -11.21 32.61 -17.57
C GLY A 300 -12.54 32.89 -18.26
N ASP A 301 -13.12 31.91 -18.95
CA ASP A 301 -14.40 32.03 -19.66
C ASP A 301 -15.63 31.89 -18.73
N GLY A 302 -15.39 31.57 -17.45
CA GLY A 302 -16.41 31.36 -16.42
C GLY A 302 -16.87 29.91 -16.28
N PHE A 303 -16.40 28.99 -17.14
CA PHE A 303 -16.62 27.57 -17.03
C PHE A 303 -15.38 26.86 -16.49
N THR A 304 -15.59 25.82 -15.68
CA THR A 304 -14.48 25.09 -15.09
C THR A 304 -14.01 23.93 -15.95
N GLU A 305 -12.69 23.83 -16.18
CA GLU A 305 -12.05 22.63 -16.73
C GLU A 305 -11.91 21.52 -15.71
N LEU A 306 -11.76 21.91 -14.43
CA LEU A 306 -11.78 20.95 -13.32
C LEU A 306 -12.93 21.28 -12.35
N PRO A 307 -13.87 20.36 -12.16
CA PRO A 307 -15.02 20.62 -11.29
C PRO A 307 -14.61 20.71 -9.82
N LYS A 308 -15.38 21.49 -9.07
CA LYS A 308 -15.36 21.46 -7.60
C LYS A 308 -15.67 20.05 -7.13
N LEU A 309 -14.85 19.53 -6.21
CA LEU A 309 -14.95 18.18 -5.68
C LEU A 309 -14.91 18.21 -4.16
N LYS A 310 -15.82 17.47 -3.54
CA LYS A 310 -15.75 17.12 -2.13
C LYS A 310 -15.96 15.62 -2.02
N ASN A 311 -14.93 14.91 -1.59
CA ASN A 311 -14.93 13.47 -1.46
C ASN A 311 -14.59 13.08 -0.03
N GLN A 312 -15.36 12.16 0.55
CA GLN A 312 -15.12 11.60 1.86
C GLN A 312 -15.23 10.08 1.75
N THR A 313 -14.17 9.39 2.13
CA THR A 313 -14.11 7.94 2.15
C THR A 313 -13.66 7.49 3.53
N VAL A 314 -14.33 6.47 4.06
CA VAL A 314 -13.94 5.81 5.30
C VAL A 314 -14.23 4.32 5.16
N GLY A 315 -13.35 3.50 5.69
CA GLY A 315 -13.55 2.06 5.67
C GLY A 315 -12.65 1.33 6.65
N PHE A 316 -12.92 0.05 6.78
CA PHE A 316 -12.05 -0.86 7.51
C PHE A 316 -12.06 -2.25 6.88
N ARG A 317 -10.99 -2.98 7.13
CA ARG A 317 -10.85 -4.40 6.84
C ARG A 317 -10.34 -5.09 8.10
N SER A 318 -11.00 -6.15 8.53
CA SER A 318 -10.56 -6.97 9.65
C SER A 318 -10.48 -8.44 9.25
N TYR A 319 -9.58 -9.17 9.88
CA TYR A 319 -9.52 -10.61 9.72
C TYR A 319 -9.44 -11.31 11.08
N LEU A 320 -9.95 -12.54 11.10
CA LEU A 320 -9.78 -13.48 12.19
C LEU A 320 -9.44 -14.85 11.62
N LYS A 321 -8.26 -15.37 11.93
CA LYS A 321 -7.85 -16.74 11.61
C LYS A 321 -8.48 -17.69 12.63
N THR A 322 -9.44 -18.48 12.18
CA THR A 322 -10.15 -19.44 13.03
C THR A 322 -9.43 -20.79 13.11
N SER A 323 -8.60 -21.11 12.09
CA SER A 323 -7.70 -22.25 12.06
C SER A 323 -6.50 -21.96 11.15
N THR A 324 -5.57 -22.90 11.02
CA THR A 324 -4.45 -22.80 10.08
C THR A 324 -4.88 -22.62 8.63
N TYR A 325 -6.06 -23.15 8.26
CA TYR A 325 -6.56 -23.15 6.89
C TYR A 325 -7.80 -22.29 6.68
N SER A 326 -8.28 -21.58 7.73
CA SER A 326 -9.50 -20.76 7.62
C SER A 326 -9.32 -19.38 8.22
N LYS A 327 -9.74 -18.39 7.44
CA LYS A 327 -9.70 -16.96 7.78
C LYS A 327 -11.07 -16.35 7.48
N LEU A 328 -11.63 -15.67 8.45
CA LEU A 328 -12.83 -14.86 8.30
C LEU A 328 -12.40 -13.42 8.08
N THR A 329 -12.94 -12.75 7.06
CA THR A 329 -12.64 -11.36 6.73
C THR A 329 -13.94 -10.55 6.71
N PHE A 330 -13.91 -9.39 7.38
CA PHE A 330 -14.97 -8.40 7.32
C PHE A 330 -14.45 -7.12 6.72
N GLU A 331 -15.23 -6.54 5.82
CA GLU A 331 -14.90 -5.30 5.12
C GLU A 331 -16.10 -4.38 5.10
N TYR A 332 -15.83 -3.10 5.30
CA TYR A 332 -16.80 -2.03 5.15
C TYR A 332 -16.18 -0.84 4.49
N HIS A 333 -16.83 -0.30 3.47
CA HIS A 333 -16.42 0.88 2.74
C HIS A 333 -17.60 1.82 2.62
N HIS A 334 -17.40 3.07 3.01
CA HIS A 334 -18.35 4.15 2.80
C HIS A 334 -17.68 5.26 2.01
N MET A 335 -18.30 5.67 0.91
CA MET A 335 -17.81 6.70 0.02
C MET A 335 -18.93 7.69 -0.24
N GLN A 336 -18.64 8.98 -0.10
CA GLN A 336 -19.54 10.06 -0.41
C GLN A 336 -18.83 11.08 -1.27
N GLU A 337 -19.47 11.48 -2.37
CA GLU A 337 -18.92 12.49 -3.26
C GLU A 337 -19.97 13.55 -3.61
N PHE A 338 -19.52 14.79 -3.61
CA PHE A 338 -20.20 15.90 -4.23
C PHE A 338 -19.29 16.49 -5.28
N ARG A 339 -19.83 16.65 -6.49
CA ARG A 339 -19.08 17.20 -7.62
C ARG A 339 -19.95 18.18 -8.37
N ARG A 340 -19.36 19.32 -8.75
CA ARG A 340 -20.02 20.35 -9.55
C ARG A 340 -19.00 21.07 -10.40
N GLY A 341 -19.23 21.12 -11.68
CA GLY A 341 -18.50 21.94 -12.66
C GLY A 341 -19.44 22.82 -13.46
N GLY A 342 -18.91 23.56 -14.39
CA GLY A 342 -19.60 24.54 -15.21
C GLY A 342 -19.45 25.96 -14.67
N ASP A 343 -20.44 26.79 -14.92
CA ASP A 343 -20.48 28.18 -14.46
C ASP A 343 -21.15 28.34 -13.08
N MET A 344 -21.06 29.53 -12.52
CA MET A 344 -21.78 29.94 -11.29
C MET A 344 -21.62 28.93 -10.12
N LEU A 345 -20.39 28.48 -9.85
CA LEU A 345 -20.09 27.49 -8.80
C LEU A 345 -20.45 27.91 -7.38
N ASP A 346 -20.70 29.18 -7.15
CA ASP A 346 -21.11 29.81 -5.89
C ASP A 346 -22.62 29.70 -5.64
N ARG A 347 -23.41 29.37 -6.67
CA ARG A 347 -24.85 29.17 -6.55
C ARG A 347 -25.20 27.71 -6.28
N PRO A 348 -26.22 27.42 -5.46
CA PRO A 348 -26.63 26.07 -5.15
C PRO A 348 -27.24 25.32 -6.35
#